data_b0d42728596b2e90650cadcb751b589f
#
_entry.id   b0d42728596b2e90650cadcb751b589f
#
_cell.length_a   1.000
_cell.length_b   1.000
_cell.length_c   1.000
_cell.angle_alpha   90.00
_cell.angle_beta   90.00
_cell.angle_gamma   90.00
#
_symmetry.space_group_name_H-M   'P 1'
#
loop_
_entity.id
_entity.type
_entity.pdbx_description
1 polymer ?
#
loop_
_entity_poly.entity_id
_entity_poly.type
_entity_poly.pdbx_seq_one_letter_code
_entity_poly.pdbx_strand_id
1 'polypeptide(L)'
;MLDLFVPGYVKFDADNPPISGKGGLPPGFCQFRGIEVMCGPRGLPGEGDHLFRNNGDGTFTDVSEKAGVSDPKGYYGLASVFVDVDDDGWLDLLVANDSVPKYLYRNKHDGIFEDVSYLSGFALNDEGRAQASMGIAVGDYNRDGKVDFYVTNFSDDYNTLYRNEGEASFSDVSFQGGVANLTIPFLGWGTGFLDYDNDGLPDVFVANGHVYPGVDRQDWGTTWAQRPLLLRNLNGVKFEEVPPATNSGLADVVCARGAAFGDLFNDGHIDVVLNVMDGPPVLLRNVVKNSNHWLTLKLVGGPKSPRDAIGTKVFVTTGNVRQRADVFSGGSYASTSDPRVHFGLGVAEKVDKVEILWPSGAKQEVRVPAVDQILTVVEGKGIVAP
;
A
#
# COMPACT_ATOMS: atom_id res chain seq x y z
N MET A 1 3.50 18.75 -12.36
CA MET A 1 2.18 18.21 -12.71
C MET A 1 2.22 16.73 -12.42
N LEU A 2 1.09 16.11 -12.10
CA LEU A 2 1.03 14.68 -11.86
C LEU A 2 0.63 13.96 -13.14
N ASP A 3 1.32 12.86 -13.44
CA ASP A 3 0.97 11.90 -14.47
C ASP A 3 0.04 10.84 -13.89
N LEU A 4 -0.55 10.00 -14.73
CA LEU A 4 -1.50 8.97 -14.33
C LEU A 4 -1.02 7.60 -14.84
N PHE A 5 -0.87 6.63 -13.93
CA PHE A 5 -0.65 5.24 -14.28
C PHE A 5 -1.92 4.41 -14.01
N VAL A 6 -2.26 3.57 -14.96
CA VAL A 6 -3.43 2.68 -14.89
C VAL A 6 -2.95 1.26 -15.17
N PRO A 7 -2.92 0.38 -14.15
CA PRO A 7 -2.58 -1.02 -14.36
C PRO A 7 -3.71 -1.71 -15.14
N GLY A 8 -3.34 -2.49 -16.14
CA GLY A 8 -4.26 -3.32 -16.91
C GLY A 8 -4.49 -4.66 -16.23
N TYR A 9 -5.70 -5.21 -16.32
CA TYR A 9 -6.02 -6.51 -15.74
C TYR A 9 -6.29 -7.55 -16.82
N VAL A 10 -7.52 -7.72 -17.26
CA VAL A 10 -7.92 -8.69 -18.26
C VAL A 10 -8.47 -7.96 -19.49
N LYS A 11 -8.00 -8.32 -20.66
CA LYS A 11 -8.57 -7.83 -21.91
C LYS A 11 -9.94 -8.49 -22.13
N PHE A 12 -10.99 -7.73 -21.90
CA PHE A 12 -12.35 -8.20 -21.97
C PHE A 12 -13.05 -7.65 -23.22
N ASP A 13 -13.51 -8.57 -24.07
CA ASP A 13 -14.37 -8.26 -25.22
C ASP A 13 -15.80 -8.73 -24.92
N ALA A 14 -16.71 -7.77 -24.73
CA ALA A 14 -18.11 -8.05 -24.39
C ALA A 14 -18.86 -8.77 -25.53
N ASP A 15 -18.43 -8.55 -26.77
CA ASP A 15 -19.05 -9.18 -27.97
C ASP A 15 -18.53 -10.62 -28.16
N ASN A 16 -17.31 -10.91 -27.64
CA ASN A 16 -16.70 -12.24 -27.71
C ASN A 16 -16.17 -12.63 -26.32
N PRO A 17 -17.05 -12.85 -25.31
CA PRO A 17 -16.59 -13.20 -23.99
C PRO A 17 -15.83 -14.53 -23.98
N PRO A 18 -14.81 -14.69 -23.16
CA PRO A 18 -14.08 -15.94 -23.06
C PRO A 18 -15.00 -17.07 -22.62
N ILE A 19 -14.99 -18.17 -23.40
CA ILE A 19 -15.85 -19.33 -23.17
C ILE A 19 -14.98 -20.46 -22.64
N SER A 20 -15.41 -21.08 -21.52
CA SER A 20 -14.79 -22.27 -20.94
C SER A 20 -14.54 -23.35 -22.00
N GLY A 21 -13.33 -23.92 -22.05
CA GLY A 21 -12.91 -24.90 -23.01
C GLY A 21 -12.57 -24.39 -24.41
N LYS A 22 -12.55 -23.07 -24.62
CA LYS A 22 -12.13 -22.44 -25.88
C LYS A 22 -11.00 -21.46 -25.64
N GLY A 23 -10.16 -21.24 -26.67
CA GLY A 23 -9.11 -20.20 -26.60
C GLY A 23 -7.99 -20.46 -25.57
N GLY A 24 -7.77 -21.73 -25.19
CA GLY A 24 -6.78 -22.07 -24.16
C GLY A 24 -7.32 -22.11 -22.73
N LEU A 25 -8.58 -21.74 -22.52
CA LEU A 25 -9.21 -21.85 -21.21
C LEU A 25 -9.54 -23.32 -20.89
N PRO A 26 -9.38 -23.76 -19.64
CA PRO A 26 -9.78 -25.08 -19.21
C PRO A 26 -11.30 -25.28 -19.39
N PRO A 27 -11.76 -26.51 -19.76
CA PRO A 27 -13.18 -26.79 -19.82
C PRO A 27 -13.78 -26.85 -18.42
N GLY A 28 -14.96 -26.28 -18.24
CA GLY A 28 -15.68 -26.27 -16.96
C GLY A 28 -15.26 -25.17 -16.03
N PHE A 29 -15.54 -25.33 -14.73
CA PHE A 29 -15.11 -24.45 -13.67
C PHE A 29 -13.70 -24.82 -13.20
N CYS A 30 -12.98 -23.85 -12.66
CA CYS A 30 -11.74 -24.14 -11.94
C CYS A 30 -12.05 -24.80 -10.59
N GLN A 31 -11.03 -25.43 -10.01
CA GLN A 31 -11.16 -26.12 -8.72
C GLN A 31 -10.33 -25.39 -7.67
N PHE A 32 -10.93 -25.09 -6.52
CA PHE A 32 -10.24 -24.66 -5.32
C PHE A 32 -10.51 -25.66 -4.21
N ARG A 33 -9.50 -26.39 -3.77
CA ARG A 33 -9.60 -27.45 -2.76
C ARG A 33 -10.73 -28.45 -3.03
N GLY A 34 -11.03 -28.75 -4.31
CA GLY A 34 -12.05 -29.71 -4.73
C GLY A 34 -13.47 -29.17 -4.89
N ILE A 35 -13.71 -27.87 -4.65
CA ILE A 35 -14.98 -27.23 -5.04
C ILE A 35 -14.83 -26.50 -6.38
N GLU A 36 -15.90 -26.48 -7.16
CA GLU A 36 -15.97 -25.72 -8.39
C GLU A 36 -16.07 -24.23 -8.09
N VAL A 37 -15.20 -23.43 -8.74
CA VAL A 37 -15.10 -21.98 -8.56
C VAL A 37 -14.93 -21.29 -9.90
N MET A 38 -15.16 -19.97 -9.93
CA MET A 38 -14.74 -19.17 -11.08
C MET A 38 -13.21 -19.23 -11.21
N CYS A 39 -12.71 -19.26 -12.44
CA CYS A 39 -11.28 -19.23 -12.68
C CYS A 39 -10.71 -17.82 -12.36
N GLY A 40 -9.46 -17.80 -11.89
CA GLY A 40 -8.68 -16.57 -11.83
C GLY A 40 -8.24 -16.12 -13.23
N PRO A 41 -7.44 -15.05 -13.34
CA PRO A 41 -7.11 -14.45 -14.64
C PRO A 41 -6.17 -15.30 -15.50
N ARG A 42 -5.46 -16.25 -14.92
CA ARG A 42 -4.49 -17.07 -15.64
C ARG A 42 -5.13 -17.81 -16.83
N GLY A 43 -4.56 -17.60 -18.02
CA GLY A 43 -5.06 -18.17 -19.28
C GLY A 43 -6.00 -17.24 -20.04
N LEU A 44 -6.42 -16.12 -19.45
CA LEU A 44 -7.06 -15.02 -20.16
C LEU A 44 -6.00 -14.08 -20.76
N PRO A 45 -6.27 -13.40 -21.87
CA PRO A 45 -5.38 -12.34 -22.35
C PRO A 45 -5.38 -11.19 -21.35
N GLY A 46 -4.19 -10.78 -20.89
CA GLY A 46 -4.04 -9.60 -20.06
C GLY A 46 -4.16 -8.30 -20.88
N GLU A 47 -4.59 -7.25 -20.25
CA GLU A 47 -4.51 -5.89 -20.79
C GLU A 47 -3.16 -5.28 -20.39
N GLY A 48 -2.52 -4.52 -21.28
CA GLY A 48 -1.28 -3.81 -20.96
C GLY A 48 -1.49 -2.64 -20.02
N ASP A 49 -0.44 -2.23 -19.37
CA ASP A 49 -0.44 -1.07 -18.48
C ASP A 49 -0.35 0.25 -19.25
N HIS A 50 -0.91 1.32 -18.70
CA HIS A 50 -0.93 2.64 -19.33
C HIS A 50 -0.33 3.72 -18.43
N LEU A 51 0.67 4.44 -18.94
CA LEU A 51 1.21 5.65 -18.35
C LEU A 51 0.81 6.86 -19.18
N PHE A 52 0.00 7.72 -18.62
CA PHE A 52 -0.48 8.94 -19.24
C PHE A 52 0.28 10.15 -18.70
N ARG A 53 1.07 10.78 -19.54
CA ARG A 53 1.77 12.05 -19.21
C ARG A 53 0.79 13.21 -19.30
N ASN A 54 0.74 14.02 -18.25
CA ASN A 54 -0.06 15.24 -18.17
C ASN A 54 0.56 16.35 -19.06
N ASN A 55 -0.18 16.86 -20.03
CA ASN A 55 0.27 17.90 -20.96
C ASN A 55 0.16 19.33 -20.37
N GLY A 56 -0.52 19.50 -19.21
CA GLY A 56 -0.67 20.78 -18.54
C GLY A 56 -1.82 21.66 -19.05
N ASP A 57 -2.55 21.20 -20.02
CA ASP A 57 -3.73 21.86 -20.62
C ASP A 57 -5.06 21.14 -20.35
N GLY A 58 -5.03 20.14 -19.46
CA GLY A 58 -6.17 19.27 -19.15
C GLY A 58 -6.24 18.00 -20.00
N THR A 59 -5.25 17.80 -20.90
CA THR A 59 -5.15 16.59 -21.71
C THR A 59 -3.97 15.71 -21.26
N PHE A 60 -3.99 14.45 -21.70
CA PHE A 60 -2.94 13.47 -21.41
C PHE A 60 -2.44 12.83 -22.71
N THR A 61 -1.17 12.43 -22.71
CA THR A 61 -0.57 11.66 -23.80
C THR A 61 -0.13 10.30 -23.25
N ASP A 62 -0.58 9.21 -23.89
CA ASP A 62 -0.09 7.88 -23.59
C ASP A 62 1.39 7.77 -23.96
N VAL A 63 2.22 7.44 -23.00
CA VAL A 63 3.67 7.29 -23.14
C VAL A 63 4.16 5.91 -22.71
N SER A 64 3.27 4.96 -22.48
CA SER A 64 3.52 3.64 -21.89
C SER A 64 4.65 2.86 -22.57
N GLU A 65 4.59 2.72 -23.90
CA GLU A 65 5.62 2.05 -24.69
C GLU A 65 6.96 2.78 -24.63
N LYS A 66 6.91 4.12 -24.80
CA LYS A 66 8.12 4.95 -24.78
C LYS A 66 8.77 4.95 -23.41
N ALA A 67 7.97 4.94 -22.35
CA ALA A 67 8.44 4.91 -20.98
C ALA A 67 8.91 3.52 -20.52
N GLY A 68 8.61 2.46 -21.29
CA GLY A 68 9.01 1.08 -20.95
C GLY A 68 8.13 0.40 -19.89
N VAL A 69 6.89 0.88 -19.69
CA VAL A 69 5.97 0.38 -18.67
C VAL A 69 4.64 -0.14 -19.23
N SER A 70 4.60 -0.49 -20.53
CA SER A 70 3.38 -0.93 -21.21
C SER A 70 2.97 -2.38 -20.93
N ASP A 71 3.71 -3.08 -20.09
CA ASP A 71 3.52 -4.52 -19.80
C ASP A 71 3.27 -5.39 -21.03
N PRO A 72 4.25 -5.62 -21.88
CA PRO A 72 4.08 -6.44 -23.10
C PRO A 72 3.82 -7.93 -22.80
N LYS A 73 3.98 -8.36 -21.55
CA LYS A 73 3.65 -9.74 -21.12
C LYS A 73 2.15 -9.91 -20.84
N GLY A 74 1.42 -8.79 -20.65
CA GLY A 74 0.00 -8.79 -20.30
C GLY A 74 -0.25 -9.45 -18.96
N TYR A 75 0.42 -8.95 -17.91
CA TYR A 75 0.18 -9.37 -16.54
C TYR A 75 -1.11 -8.72 -16.01
N TYR A 76 -1.56 -9.15 -14.85
CA TYR A 76 -2.88 -8.78 -14.33
C TYR A 76 -2.72 -7.79 -13.20
N GLY A 77 -2.50 -6.52 -13.53
CA GLY A 77 -2.26 -5.45 -12.57
C GLY A 77 -3.49 -5.13 -11.72
N LEU A 78 -3.34 -5.07 -10.40
CA LEU A 78 -4.41 -4.79 -9.43
C LEU A 78 -4.19 -3.51 -8.65
N ALA A 79 -2.96 -3.23 -8.24
CA ALA A 79 -2.61 -2.02 -7.52
C ALA A 79 -1.26 -1.48 -8.01
N SER A 80 -1.08 -0.17 -7.87
CA SER A 80 0.19 0.48 -8.21
C SER A 80 0.49 1.62 -7.25
N VAL A 81 1.77 1.94 -7.12
CA VAL A 81 2.23 3.09 -6.34
C VAL A 81 3.51 3.66 -6.94
N PHE A 82 3.59 4.99 -6.95
CA PHE A 82 4.83 5.71 -7.22
C PHE A 82 5.51 6.11 -5.92
N VAL A 83 6.76 5.67 -5.73
CA VAL A 83 7.57 5.99 -4.56
C VAL A 83 9.06 5.89 -4.92
N ASP A 84 9.90 6.70 -4.30
CA ASP A 84 11.35 6.69 -4.49
C ASP A 84 11.97 5.60 -3.59
N VAL A 85 12.32 4.46 -4.19
CA VAL A 85 12.75 3.25 -3.44
C VAL A 85 14.25 3.18 -3.17
N ASP A 86 15.06 3.95 -3.92
CA ASP A 86 16.53 3.97 -3.78
C ASP A 86 17.08 5.34 -3.33
N ASP A 87 16.18 6.26 -2.98
CA ASP A 87 16.48 7.60 -2.46
C ASP A 87 17.27 8.51 -3.44
N ASP A 88 17.13 8.25 -4.73
CA ASP A 88 17.78 9.05 -5.77
C ASP A 88 17.04 10.37 -6.10
N GLY A 89 15.84 10.56 -5.56
CA GLY A 89 15.00 11.75 -5.72
C GLY A 89 13.99 11.64 -6.86
N TRP A 90 13.89 10.49 -7.52
CA TRP A 90 12.92 10.21 -8.58
C TRP A 90 11.97 9.09 -8.15
N LEU A 91 10.71 9.22 -8.54
CA LEU A 91 9.71 8.21 -8.18
C LEU A 91 9.83 7.01 -9.12
N ASP A 92 9.96 5.84 -8.53
CA ASP A 92 9.86 4.54 -9.17
C ASP A 92 8.41 4.06 -9.17
N LEU A 93 8.11 3.04 -9.96
CA LEU A 93 6.76 2.51 -10.08
C LEU A 93 6.71 1.03 -9.68
N LEU A 94 5.85 0.72 -8.70
CA LEU A 94 5.53 -0.65 -8.32
C LEU A 94 4.14 -1.03 -8.83
N VAL A 95 4.00 -2.27 -9.32
CA VAL A 95 2.72 -2.83 -9.73
C VAL A 95 2.53 -4.20 -9.10
N ALA A 96 1.46 -4.36 -8.33
CA ALA A 96 1.01 -5.65 -7.82
C ALA A 96 0.19 -6.36 -8.89
N ASN A 97 0.63 -7.56 -9.28
CA ASN A 97 0.02 -8.34 -10.34
C ASN A 97 -0.58 -9.63 -9.79
N ASP A 98 -1.83 -9.92 -10.16
CA ASP A 98 -2.55 -11.11 -9.70
C ASP A 98 -1.93 -12.41 -10.25
N SER A 99 -1.43 -13.23 -9.35
CA SER A 99 -0.98 -14.60 -9.64
C SER A 99 0.21 -14.71 -10.63
N VAL A 100 0.88 -13.60 -10.92
CA VAL A 100 2.07 -13.48 -11.76
C VAL A 100 3.11 -12.57 -11.09
N PRO A 101 4.36 -12.50 -11.57
CA PRO A 101 5.38 -11.66 -10.94
C PRO A 101 4.96 -10.19 -10.85
N LYS A 102 5.23 -9.56 -9.70
CA LYS A 102 5.07 -8.12 -9.51
C LYS A 102 6.09 -7.35 -10.34
N TYR A 103 5.77 -6.10 -10.67
CA TYR A 103 6.72 -5.20 -11.30
C TYR A 103 7.29 -4.20 -10.31
N LEU A 104 8.60 -3.96 -10.45
CA LEU A 104 9.32 -2.78 -9.97
C LEU A 104 10.04 -2.16 -11.17
N TYR A 105 9.59 -0.99 -11.57
CA TYR A 105 10.15 -0.19 -12.64
C TYR A 105 10.96 0.96 -12.04
N ARG A 106 12.27 0.92 -12.19
CA ARG A 106 13.18 1.97 -11.72
C ARG A 106 13.21 3.12 -12.71
N ASN A 107 13.07 4.36 -12.22
CA ASN A 107 13.12 5.58 -13.02
C ASN A 107 14.56 5.90 -13.46
N LYS A 108 14.76 6.14 -14.76
CA LYS A 108 16.08 6.47 -15.35
C LYS A 108 16.31 7.98 -15.46
N HIS A 109 15.45 8.82 -14.87
CA HIS A 109 15.52 10.29 -14.86
C HIS A 109 15.27 10.99 -16.20
N ASP A 110 15.01 10.26 -17.27
CA ASP A 110 14.78 10.77 -18.63
C ASP A 110 13.34 10.49 -19.14
N GLY A 111 12.45 10.04 -18.24
CA GLY A 111 11.09 9.63 -18.56
C GLY A 111 10.99 8.19 -19.08
N ILE A 112 12.05 7.40 -18.89
CA ILE A 112 12.12 5.98 -19.17
C ILE A 112 12.29 5.23 -17.85
N PHE A 113 11.66 4.07 -17.75
CA PHE A 113 11.76 3.16 -16.62
C PHE A 113 12.44 1.86 -17.05
N GLU A 114 13.17 1.25 -16.13
CA GLU A 114 13.81 -0.05 -16.30
C GLU A 114 13.13 -1.09 -15.43
N ASP A 115 12.72 -2.22 -16.01
CA ASP A 115 12.18 -3.37 -15.25
C ASP A 115 13.31 -4.03 -14.46
N VAL A 116 13.35 -3.76 -13.16
CA VAL A 116 14.30 -4.36 -12.20
C VAL A 116 13.64 -5.39 -11.29
N SER A 117 12.42 -5.79 -11.58
CA SER A 117 11.56 -6.62 -10.72
C SER A 117 12.26 -7.85 -10.15
N TYR A 118 12.92 -8.62 -11.00
CA TYR A 118 13.66 -9.83 -10.56
C TYR A 118 14.98 -9.50 -9.86
N LEU A 119 15.69 -8.50 -10.36
CA LEU A 119 16.98 -8.11 -9.79
C LEU A 119 16.83 -7.51 -8.40
N SER A 120 15.74 -6.80 -8.17
CA SER A 120 15.42 -6.19 -6.89
C SER A 120 14.97 -7.19 -5.82
N GLY A 121 14.59 -8.42 -6.19
CA GLY A 121 13.95 -9.38 -5.27
C GLY A 121 12.46 -9.14 -5.04
N PHE A 122 11.84 -8.10 -5.64
CA PHE A 122 10.44 -7.77 -5.43
C PHE A 122 9.45 -8.63 -6.24
N ALA A 123 9.89 -9.18 -7.40
CA ALA A 123 9.01 -9.93 -8.31
C ALA A 123 8.29 -11.11 -7.66
N LEU A 124 8.96 -11.83 -6.77
CA LEU A 124 8.56 -13.12 -6.19
C LEU A 124 8.71 -13.08 -4.66
N ASN A 125 8.15 -14.07 -3.97
CA ASN A 125 8.45 -14.32 -2.57
C ASN A 125 9.81 -15.02 -2.40
N ASP A 126 10.26 -15.29 -1.17
CA ASP A 126 11.54 -15.95 -0.87
C ASP A 126 11.62 -17.41 -1.34
N GLU A 127 10.49 -18.06 -1.60
CA GLU A 127 10.41 -19.38 -2.22
C GLU A 127 10.47 -19.34 -3.76
N GLY A 128 10.63 -18.16 -4.36
CA GLY A 128 10.68 -17.97 -5.82
C GLY A 128 9.32 -18.14 -6.50
N ARG A 129 8.21 -17.94 -5.80
CA ARG A 129 6.85 -18.06 -6.33
C ARG A 129 6.20 -16.69 -6.54
N ALA A 130 5.45 -16.55 -7.62
CA ALA A 130 4.52 -15.45 -7.81
C ALA A 130 3.27 -15.66 -6.94
N GLN A 131 2.81 -14.60 -6.32
CA GLN A 131 1.66 -14.56 -5.42
C GLN A 131 0.51 -13.76 -6.02
N ALA A 132 -0.64 -13.71 -5.36
CA ALA A 132 -1.82 -13.02 -5.88
C ALA A 132 -1.72 -11.50 -5.87
N SER A 133 -0.98 -10.93 -4.93
CA SER A 133 -0.57 -9.51 -4.91
C SER A 133 -1.71 -8.53 -5.20
N MET A 134 -2.61 -8.30 -4.23
CA MET A 134 -3.75 -7.39 -4.39
C MET A 134 -3.44 -5.96 -3.98
N GLY A 135 -3.11 -5.73 -2.71
CA GLY A 135 -2.85 -4.40 -2.16
C GLY A 135 -1.38 -4.20 -1.79
N ILE A 136 -0.92 -2.95 -1.81
CA ILE A 136 0.44 -2.56 -1.43
C ILE A 136 0.37 -1.51 -0.32
N ALA A 137 0.97 -1.77 0.84
CA ALA A 137 1.29 -0.76 1.84
C ALA A 137 2.73 -0.26 1.65
N VAL A 138 2.97 1.01 1.92
CA VAL A 138 4.25 1.70 1.77
C VAL A 138 4.60 2.39 3.09
N GLY A 139 5.80 2.18 3.62
CA GLY A 139 6.26 2.85 4.85
C GLY A 139 7.60 2.33 5.34
N ASP A 140 8.22 3.04 6.25
CA ASP A 140 9.46 2.65 6.95
C ASP A 140 9.08 1.97 8.27
N TYR A 141 8.76 0.66 8.21
CA TYR A 141 8.24 -0.06 9.38
C TYR A 141 9.31 -0.31 10.46
N ASN A 142 10.58 -0.37 10.06
CA ASN A 142 11.69 -0.70 10.95
C ASN A 142 12.49 0.53 11.40
N ARG A 143 12.13 1.72 10.92
CA ARG A 143 12.78 3.01 11.20
C ARG A 143 14.26 3.05 10.80
N ASP A 144 14.63 2.33 9.71
CA ASP A 144 15.98 2.40 9.14
C ASP A 144 16.15 3.55 8.12
N GLY A 145 15.08 4.28 7.86
CA GLY A 145 15.04 5.41 6.94
C GLY A 145 14.78 5.05 5.49
N LYS A 146 14.50 3.78 5.16
CA LYS A 146 14.15 3.32 3.82
C LYS A 146 12.69 2.94 3.73
N VAL A 147 12.15 2.95 2.52
CA VAL A 147 10.75 2.59 2.26
C VAL A 147 10.63 1.09 2.08
N ASP A 148 9.83 0.46 2.93
CA ASP A 148 9.48 -0.96 2.89
C ASP A 148 8.08 -1.16 2.32
N PHE A 149 7.73 -2.41 1.98
CA PHE A 149 6.42 -2.76 1.43
C PHE A 149 5.77 -3.92 2.16
N TYR A 150 4.45 -3.84 2.26
CA TYR A 150 3.64 -4.99 2.65
C TYR A 150 2.62 -5.26 1.56
N VAL A 151 2.55 -6.51 1.05
CA VAL A 151 1.71 -6.91 -0.08
C VAL A 151 0.74 -7.98 0.37
N THR A 152 -0.56 -7.77 0.11
CA THR A 152 -1.60 -8.74 0.46
C THR A 152 -1.76 -9.82 -0.59
N ASN A 153 -2.08 -11.03 -0.13
CA ASN A 153 -2.14 -12.22 -0.98
C ASN A 153 -3.39 -13.06 -0.72
N PHE A 154 -3.54 -14.13 -1.49
CA PHE A 154 -4.66 -15.06 -1.43
C PHE A 154 -4.59 -15.95 -0.18
N SER A 155 -5.75 -16.52 0.23
CA SER A 155 -5.79 -17.53 1.29
C SER A 155 -4.95 -18.76 0.91
N ASP A 156 -4.42 -19.48 1.89
CA ASP A 156 -3.44 -20.57 1.73
C ASP A 156 -2.05 -20.11 1.24
N ASP A 157 -1.87 -18.82 1.10
CA ASP A 157 -0.60 -18.14 0.91
C ASP A 157 -0.44 -17.13 2.05
N TYR A 158 0.70 -16.47 2.14
CA TYR A 158 0.92 -15.47 3.17
C TYR A 158 1.07 -14.08 2.56
N ASN A 159 0.67 -13.05 3.30
CA ASN A 159 0.97 -11.68 2.95
C ASN A 159 2.46 -11.42 3.15
N THR A 160 3.06 -10.68 2.20
CA THR A 160 4.52 -10.55 2.14
C THR A 160 4.99 -9.20 2.65
N LEU A 161 5.91 -9.22 3.62
CA LEU A 161 6.63 -8.07 4.11
C LEU A 161 8.01 -8.00 3.43
N TYR A 162 8.20 -7.01 2.57
CA TYR A 162 9.46 -6.74 1.89
C TYR A 162 10.23 -5.64 2.61
N ARG A 163 11.40 -5.99 3.14
CA ARG A 163 12.35 -5.04 3.71
C ARG A 163 13.27 -4.52 2.61
N ASN A 164 13.44 -3.21 2.55
CA ASN A 164 14.37 -2.54 1.65
C ASN A 164 15.79 -2.61 2.20
N GLU A 165 16.68 -3.29 1.49
CA GLU A 165 18.10 -3.43 1.85
C GLU A 165 18.94 -2.25 1.32
N GLY A 166 18.33 -1.33 0.57
CA GLY A 166 18.98 -0.23 -0.15
C GLY A 166 19.19 -0.55 -1.63
N GLU A 167 19.46 0.48 -2.44
CA GLU A 167 19.71 0.38 -3.88
C GLU A 167 18.61 -0.37 -4.65
N ALA A 168 17.33 -0.15 -4.27
CA ALA A 168 16.14 -0.84 -4.79
C ALA A 168 16.22 -2.38 -4.65
N SER A 169 16.89 -2.90 -3.63
CA SER A 169 16.97 -4.34 -3.33
C SER A 169 16.06 -4.68 -2.14
N PHE A 170 15.28 -5.76 -2.24
CA PHE A 170 14.28 -6.15 -1.25
C PHE A 170 14.44 -7.60 -0.81
N SER A 171 14.24 -7.85 0.47
CA SER A 171 14.18 -9.18 1.07
C SER A 171 12.78 -9.46 1.60
N ASP A 172 12.21 -10.62 1.27
CA ASP A 172 11.00 -11.12 1.93
C ASP A 172 11.35 -11.56 3.36
N VAL A 173 10.85 -10.81 4.33
CA VAL A 173 11.07 -11.06 5.76
C VAL A 173 9.81 -11.49 6.50
N SER A 174 8.80 -11.99 5.77
CA SER A 174 7.46 -12.30 6.29
C SER A 174 7.47 -13.32 7.42
N PHE A 175 8.24 -14.39 7.29
CA PHE A 175 8.41 -15.39 8.36
C PHE A 175 9.23 -14.87 9.53
N GLN A 176 10.29 -14.13 9.26
CA GLN A 176 11.10 -13.49 10.29
C GLN A 176 10.30 -12.47 11.08
N GLY A 177 9.47 -11.67 10.39
CA GLY A 177 8.57 -10.67 10.96
C GLY A 177 7.36 -11.26 11.68
N GLY A 178 7.08 -12.55 11.49
CA GLY A 178 5.93 -13.23 12.08
C GLY A 178 4.60 -13.01 11.36
N VAL A 179 4.57 -12.17 10.31
CA VAL A 179 3.33 -11.84 9.58
C VAL A 179 2.81 -12.99 8.73
N ALA A 180 3.71 -13.86 8.22
CA ALA A 180 3.34 -14.95 7.33
C ALA A 180 2.28 -15.87 7.97
N ASN A 181 2.58 -16.44 9.14
CA ASN A 181 1.69 -17.41 9.80
C ASN A 181 0.34 -16.80 10.23
N LEU A 182 0.29 -15.51 10.50
CA LEU A 182 -0.92 -14.81 10.91
C LEU A 182 -1.90 -14.59 9.76
N THR A 183 -1.41 -14.62 8.51
CA THR A 183 -2.20 -14.20 7.34
C THR A 183 -2.65 -15.34 6.43
N ILE A 184 -2.04 -16.53 6.53
CA ILE A 184 -2.37 -17.72 5.72
C ILE A 184 -3.89 -18.03 5.65
N PRO A 185 -4.69 -17.95 6.75
CA PRO A 185 -6.12 -18.28 6.70
C PRO A 185 -6.96 -17.23 5.96
N PHE A 186 -6.42 -16.05 5.71
CA PHE A 186 -7.15 -14.89 5.20
C PHE A 186 -6.84 -14.64 3.73
N LEU A 187 -7.80 -14.03 3.04
CA LEU A 187 -7.60 -13.47 1.72
C LEU A 187 -7.54 -11.95 1.87
N GLY A 188 -6.31 -11.39 1.78
CA GLY A 188 -6.04 -9.98 2.01
C GLY A 188 -6.28 -9.12 0.77
N TRP A 189 -6.78 -7.88 0.97
CA TRP A 189 -7.02 -6.89 -0.07
C TRP A 189 -6.38 -5.56 0.29
N GLY A 190 -7.20 -4.58 0.65
CA GLY A 190 -6.70 -3.26 1.07
C GLY A 190 -5.83 -3.36 2.31
N THR A 191 -4.71 -2.62 2.32
CA THR A 191 -3.72 -2.63 3.39
C THR A 191 -3.03 -1.29 3.52
N GLY A 192 -2.47 -1.00 4.68
CA GLY A 192 -1.69 0.20 4.92
C GLY A 192 -0.84 0.05 6.17
N PHE A 193 0.28 0.78 6.18
CA PHE A 193 0.99 1.06 7.42
C PHE A 193 0.31 2.23 8.14
N LEU A 194 0.07 2.07 9.43
CA LEU A 194 -0.47 3.11 10.33
C LEU A 194 0.13 2.89 11.73
N ASP A 195 0.35 3.95 12.44
CA ASP A 195 0.71 3.87 13.87
C ASP A 195 -0.58 4.03 14.68
N TYR A 196 -1.24 2.90 15.02
CA TYR A 196 -2.59 2.93 15.60
C TYR A 196 -2.59 3.37 17.07
N ASP A 197 -1.49 3.17 17.79
CA ASP A 197 -1.37 3.51 19.21
C ASP A 197 -0.36 4.66 19.48
N ASN A 198 0.13 5.29 18.42
CA ASN A 198 1.06 6.43 18.46
C ASN A 198 2.39 6.13 19.18
N ASP A 199 2.87 4.86 19.16
CA ASP A 199 4.14 4.49 19.80
C ASP A 199 5.38 4.80 18.93
N GLY A 200 5.16 5.28 17.71
CA GLY A 200 6.17 5.65 16.73
C GLY A 200 6.61 4.50 15.82
N LEU A 201 5.99 3.33 15.90
CA LEU A 201 6.25 2.18 15.03
C LEU A 201 5.04 1.96 14.10
N PRO A 202 5.22 1.98 12.78
CA PRO A 202 4.14 1.65 11.86
C PRO A 202 3.67 0.20 12.01
N ASP A 203 2.37 0.04 12.28
CA ASP A 203 1.64 -1.22 12.32
C ASP A 203 1.06 -1.54 10.96
N VAL A 204 0.53 -2.76 10.76
CA VAL A 204 -0.11 -3.17 9.51
C VAL A 204 -1.59 -3.43 9.72
N PHE A 205 -2.43 -2.83 8.90
CA PHE A 205 -3.84 -3.18 8.79
C PHE A 205 -4.13 -3.92 7.49
N VAL A 206 -4.98 -4.96 7.54
CA VAL A 206 -5.40 -5.74 6.37
C VAL A 206 -6.92 -5.89 6.34
N ALA A 207 -7.53 -5.44 5.25
CA ALA A 207 -8.91 -5.72 4.93
C ALA A 207 -9.00 -7.10 4.25
N ASN A 208 -9.86 -7.98 4.76
CA ASN A 208 -9.97 -9.36 4.28
C ASN A 208 -11.36 -9.69 3.73
N GLY A 209 -11.43 -10.67 2.84
CA GLY A 209 -12.69 -11.19 2.29
C GLY A 209 -12.44 -12.14 1.13
N HIS A 210 -12.99 -13.34 1.20
CA HIS A 210 -12.76 -14.36 0.16
C HIS A 210 -13.50 -14.04 -1.14
N VAL A 211 -13.03 -14.60 -2.27
CA VAL A 211 -13.68 -14.44 -3.59
C VAL A 211 -14.66 -15.58 -3.91
N TYR A 212 -14.59 -16.66 -3.17
CA TYR A 212 -15.44 -17.84 -3.41
C TYR A 212 -16.46 -18.04 -2.28
N PRO A 213 -17.75 -17.71 -2.47
CA PRO A 213 -18.76 -17.94 -1.43
C PRO A 213 -18.92 -19.40 -1.04
N GLY A 214 -18.50 -20.34 -1.90
CA GLY A 214 -18.56 -21.77 -1.66
C GLY A 214 -17.70 -22.26 -0.47
N VAL A 215 -16.72 -21.47 -0.02
CA VAL A 215 -15.85 -21.83 1.12
C VAL A 215 -16.65 -21.93 2.42
N ASP A 216 -17.77 -21.20 2.58
CA ASP A 216 -18.61 -21.23 3.76
C ASP A 216 -19.29 -22.60 3.99
N ARG A 217 -19.31 -23.46 2.96
CA ARG A 217 -19.86 -24.82 3.04
C ARG A 217 -18.82 -25.86 3.47
N GLN A 218 -17.61 -25.40 3.78
CA GLN A 218 -16.46 -26.26 4.07
C GLN A 218 -15.89 -25.90 5.45
N ASP A 219 -15.30 -26.87 6.10
CA ASP A 219 -14.58 -26.67 7.37
C ASP A 219 -13.07 -26.54 7.10
N TRP A 220 -12.67 -25.42 6.47
CA TRP A 220 -11.28 -25.17 6.07
C TRP A 220 -10.59 -24.10 6.89
N GLY A 221 -11.25 -23.56 7.92
CA GLY A 221 -10.71 -22.47 8.72
C GLY A 221 -10.71 -21.12 8.01
N THR A 222 -11.35 -21.02 6.83
CA THR A 222 -11.58 -19.77 6.10
C THR A 222 -13.05 -19.61 5.75
N THR A 223 -13.54 -18.38 5.63
CA THR A 223 -14.92 -18.03 5.30
C THR A 223 -14.95 -16.96 4.22
N TRP A 224 -16.10 -16.79 3.55
CA TRP A 224 -16.28 -15.74 2.53
C TRP A 224 -16.20 -14.33 3.14
N ALA A 225 -16.95 -14.08 4.21
CA ALA A 225 -16.78 -12.89 5.04
C ALA A 225 -15.69 -13.15 6.08
N GLN A 226 -14.75 -12.24 6.22
CA GLN A 226 -13.57 -12.37 7.08
C GLN A 226 -13.41 -11.11 7.93
N ARG A 227 -12.88 -11.26 9.13
CA ARG A 227 -12.53 -10.10 9.94
C ARG A 227 -11.28 -9.40 9.40
N PRO A 228 -11.11 -8.09 9.61
CA PRO A 228 -9.84 -7.44 9.35
C PRO A 228 -8.75 -7.92 10.29
N LEU A 229 -7.49 -7.70 9.93
CA LEU A 229 -6.33 -7.91 10.78
C LEU A 229 -5.68 -6.56 11.10
N LEU A 230 -5.31 -6.38 12.36
CA LEU A 230 -4.40 -5.35 12.81
C LEU A 230 -3.17 -6.06 13.41
N LEU A 231 -2.02 -5.85 12.81
CA LEU A 231 -0.76 -6.46 13.22
C LEU A 231 0.11 -5.39 13.85
N ARG A 232 0.29 -5.46 15.16
CA ARG A 232 1.11 -4.53 15.92
C ARG A 232 2.58 -4.79 15.69
N ASN A 233 3.32 -3.75 15.41
CA ASN A 233 4.76 -3.75 15.30
C ASN A 233 5.40 -3.65 16.70
N LEU A 234 6.14 -4.66 17.12
CA LEU A 234 6.69 -4.71 18.46
C LEU A 234 8.00 -3.92 18.63
N ASN A 235 8.82 -3.90 17.59
CA ASN A 235 10.18 -3.34 17.72
C ASN A 235 10.87 -3.08 16.35
N GLY A 236 10.13 -2.92 15.29
CA GLY A 236 10.68 -2.81 13.92
C GLY A 236 11.20 -4.13 13.35
N VAL A 237 10.96 -5.26 14.01
CA VAL A 237 11.40 -6.58 13.54
C VAL A 237 10.28 -7.59 13.50
N LYS A 238 9.40 -7.58 14.51
CA LYS A 238 8.32 -8.56 14.66
C LYS A 238 6.97 -7.90 14.81
N PHE A 239 5.98 -8.58 14.29
CA PHE A 239 4.57 -8.23 14.42
C PHE A 239 3.82 -9.28 15.22
N GLU A 240 2.81 -8.85 15.94
CA GLU A 240 1.82 -9.72 16.58
C GLU A 240 0.41 -9.24 16.22
N GLU A 241 -0.54 -10.14 16.19
CA GLU A 241 -1.92 -9.75 15.98
C GLU A 241 -2.48 -9.03 17.21
N VAL A 242 -3.14 -7.88 17.00
CA VAL A 242 -3.98 -7.26 18.02
C VAL A 242 -5.25 -8.08 18.13
N PRO A 243 -5.49 -8.77 19.27
CA PRO A 243 -6.64 -9.65 19.40
C PRO A 243 -7.94 -8.87 19.24
N PRO A 244 -8.91 -9.35 18.43
CA PRO A 244 -10.19 -8.69 18.30
C PRO A 244 -10.96 -8.77 19.60
N ALA A 245 -11.13 -7.64 20.29
CA ALA A 245 -11.98 -7.59 21.47
C ALA A 245 -13.46 -7.79 21.08
N THR A 246 -14.23 -8.45 21.91
CA THR A 246 -15.68 -8.55 21.72
C THR A 246 -16.29 -7.16 21.61
N ASN A 247 -17.08 -6.91 20.59
CA ASN A 247 -17.67 -5.61 20.23
C ASN A 247 -16.68 -4.55 19.71
N SER A 248 -15.49 -4.96 19.29
CA SER A 248 -14.63 -4.08 18.48
C SER A 248 -14.88 -4.34 16.98
N GLY A 249 -14.68 -3.32 16.14
CA GLY A 249 -14.76 -3.49 14.69
C GLY A 249 -13.75 -4.50 14.12
N LEU A 250 -12.70 -4.85 14.87
CA LEU A 250 -11.77 -5.91 14.50
C LEU A 250 -12.38 -7.32 14.61
N ALA A 251 -13.48 -7.48 15.33
CA ALA A 251 -14.22 -8.75 15.43
C ALA A 251 -15.30 -8.89 14.35
N ASP A 252 -15.66 -7.81 13.65
CA ASP A 252 -16.71 -7.81 12.64
C ASP A 252 -16.24 -8.56 11.39
N VAL A 253 -17.05 -9.51 10.92
CA VAL A 253 -16.77 -10.27 9.71
C VAL A 253 -17.52 -9.65 8.54
N VAL A 254 -16.78 -9.19 7.54
CA VAL A 254 -17.28 -8.55 6.31
C VAL A 254 -16.49 -9.05 5.12
N CYS A 255 -17.07 -9.00 3.93
CA CYS A 255 -16.32 -9.29 2.72
C CYS A 255 -15.71 -7.98 2.19
N ALA A 256 -14.59 -7.54 2.79
CA ALA A 256 -13.96 -6.28 2.43
C ALA A 256 -13.11 -6.38 1.16
N ARG A 257 -12.86 -5.22 0.54
CA ARG A 257 -11.94 -5.05 -0.58
C ARG A 257 -11.00 -3.87 -0.31
N GLY A 258 -11.44 -2.66 -0.53
CA GLY A 258 -10.64 -1.47 -0.29
C GLY A 258 -10.50 -1.13 1.20
N ALA A 259 -9.37 -0.52 1.56
CA ALA A 259 -9.14 0.12 2.85
C ALA A 259 -8.45 1.46 2.64
N ALA A 260 -8.98 2.51 3.27
CA ALA A 260 -8.40 3.85 3.28
C ALA A 260 -8.17 4.31 4.72
N PHE A 261 -7.08 5.03 4.93
CA PHE A 261 -6.57 5.41 6.24
C PHE A 261 -6.50 6.93 6.37
N GLY A 262 -6.85 7.46 7.54
CA GLY A 262 -6.74 8.88 7.83
C GLY A 262 -7.33 9.25 9.19
N ASP A 263 -6.86 10.33 9.76
CA ASP A 263 -7.45 10.94 10.95
C ASP A 263 -8.69 11.75 10.56
N LEU A 264 -9.86 11.07 10.54
CA LEU A 264 -11.13 11.64 10.08
C LEU A 264 -11.75 12.62 11.09
N PHE A 265 -11.39 12.49 12.35
CA PHE A 265 -11.92 13.31 13.44
C PHE A 265 -10.95 14.39 13.89
N ASN A 266 -9.73 14.43 13.32
CA ASN A 266 -8.63 15.33 13.68
C ASN A 266 -8.30 15.26 15.19
N ASP A 267 -8.31 14.04 15.72
CA ASP A 267 -8.04 13.75 17.13
C ASP A 267 -6.69 13.03 17.35
N GLY A 268 -5.90 12.87 16.25
CA GLY A 268 -4.57 12.26 16.28
C GLY A 268 -4.58 10.73 16.25
N HIS A 269 -5.72 10.15 15.96
CA HIS A 269 -5.86 8.71 15.78
C HIS A 269 -6.21 8.39 14.33
N ILE A 270 -5.46 7.46 13.75
CA ILE A 270 -5.73 7.04 12.37
C ILE A 270 -6.91 6.07 12.35
N ASP A 271 -7.98 6.46 11.67
CA ASP A 271 -9.17 5.66 11.42
C ASP A 271 -9.05 4.87 10.12
N VAL A 272 -9.90 3.85 9.94
CA VAL A 272 -9.94 3.03 8.73
C VAL A 272 -11.35 2.99 8.16
N VAL A 273 -11.46 3.23 6.84
CA VAL A 273 -12.69 3.04 6.08
C VAL A 273 -12.55 1.83 5.18
N LEU A 274 -13.48 0.88 5.29
CA LEU A 274 -13.51 -0.32 4.47
C LEU A 274 -14.61 -0.21 3.41
N ASN A 275 -14.27 -0.54 2.18
CA ASN A 275 -15.25 -0.87 1.14
C ASN A 275 -15.63 -2.34 1.27
N VAL A 276 -16.94 -2.63 1.36
CA VAL A 276 -17.48 -3.96 1.60
C VAL A 276 -18.29 -4.41 0.39
N MET A 277 -18.08 -5.65 -0.05
CA MET A 277 -18.88 -6.28 -1.11
C MET A 277 -20.32 -6.48 -0.63
N ASP A 278 -21.28 -6.03 -1.43
CA ASP A 278 -22.71 -6.18 -1.18
C ASP A 278 -23.19 -5.60 0.16
N GLY A 279 -22.45 -4.62 0.71
CA GLY A 279 -22.77 -3.97 1.98
C GLY A 279 -22.40 -2.48 2.03
N PRO A 280 -22.86 -1.76 3.04
CA PRO A 280 -22.44 -0.39 3.28
C PRO A 280 -20.95 -0.35 3.64
N PRO A 281 -20.25 0.79 3.38
CA PRO A 281 -18.90 0.97 3.88
C PRO A 281 -18.86 0.90 5.42
N VAL A 282 -17.78 0.38 5.95
CA VAL A 282 -17.54 0.27 7.40
C VAL A 282 -16.49 1.30 7.81
N LEU A 283 -16.82 2.10 8.81
CA LEU A 283 -15.87 2.99 9.47
C LEU A 283 -15.40 2.37 10.78
N LEU A 284 -14.13 2.07 10.86
CA LEU A 284 -13.44 1.65 12.08
C LEU A 284 -12.80 2.88 12.72
N ARG A 285 -13.46 3.44 13.72
CA ARG A 285 -12.90 4.56 14.47
C ARG A 285 -11.87 4.06 15.46
N ASN A 286 -10.71 4.66 15.46
CA ASN A 286 -9.68 4.39 16.43
C ASN A 286 -10.01 5.11 17.76
N VAL A 287 -10.16 4.34 18.82
CA VAL A 287 -10.51 4.84 20.16
C VAL A 287 -9.48 4.41 21.21
N VAL A 288 -8.26 4.10 20.79
CA VAL A 288 -7.17 3.73 21.68
C VAL A 288 -6.91 4.85 22.69
N LYS A 289 -6.72 4.47 23.94
CA LYS A 289 -6.41 5.41 25.03
C LYS A 289 -5.05 5.07 25.60
N ASN A 290 -4.13 5.97 25.41
CA ASN A 290 -2.79 5.92 25.99
C ASN A 290 -2.31 7.35 26.27
N SER A 291 -1.06 7.52 26.66
CA SER A 291 -0.41 8.81 26.90
C SER A 291 0.60 9.17 25.79
N ASN A 292 0.52 8.51 24.66
CA ASN A 292 1.41 8.77 23.54
C ASN A 292 0.99 10.06 22.83
N HIS A 293 1.99 10.80 22.38
CA HIS A 293 1.85 12.03 21.63
C HIS A 293 1.92 11.76 20.12
N TRP A 294 1.52 12.73 19.32
CA TRP A 294 1.49 12.62 17.88
C TRP A 294 1.77 13.96 17.16
N LEU A 295 2.06 13.88 15.88
CA LEU A 295 2.17 15.02 14.99
C LEU A 295 1.64 14.64 13.59
N THR A 296 0.73 15.46 13.06
CA THR A 296 0.26 15.31 11.67
C THR A 296 0.65 16.53 10.85
N LEU A 297 1.21 16.30 9.67
CA LEU A 297 1.62 17.37 8.76
C LEU A 297 0.83 17.31 7.45
N LYS A 298 0.14 18.42 7.14
CA LYS A 298 -0.41 18.69 5.82
C LYS A 298 0.62 19.48 5.02
N LEU A 299 1.10 18.88 3.94
CA LEU A 299 2.11 19.50 3.08
C LEU A 299 1.47 20.14 1.86
N VAL A 300 1.97 21.31 1.48
CA VAL A 300 1.52 22.05 0.30
C VAL A 300 2.74 22.43 -0.53
N GLY A 301 2.82 21.87 -1.72
CA GLY A 301 3.93 22.11 -2.65
C GLY A 301 3.93 23.54 -3.21
N GLY A 302 5.12 24.03 -3.48
CA GLY A 302 5.38 25.29 -4.15
C GLY A 302 5.27 25.19 -5.68
N PRO A 303 5.71 26.21 -6.41
CA PRO A 303 5.55 26.28 -7.87
C PRO A 303 6.22 25.16 -8.67
N LYS A 304 7.21 24.47 -8.09
CA LYS A 304 7.96 23.38 -8.72
C LYS A 304 7.63 22.00 -8.19
N SER A 305 6.72 21.91 -7.21
CA SER A 305 6.23 20.67 -6.63
C SER A 305 4.74 20.50 -6.94
N PRO A 306 4.19 19.28 -6.94
CA PRO A 306 2.75 19.08 -6.96
C PRO A 306 2.09 19.80 -5.77
N ARG A 307 0.88 20.36 -5.98
CA ARG A 307 0.16 21.08 -4.93
C ARG A 307 -0.03 20.24 -3.66
N ASP A 308 -0.37 18.99 -3.83
CA ASP A 308 -0.63 18.04 -2.74
C ASP A 308 0.66 17.35 -2.26
N ALA A 309 1.82 17.91 -2.65
CA ALA A 309 3.17 17.53 -2.22
C ALA A 309 3.56 16.04 -2.48
N ILE A 310 2.87 15.34 -3.40
CA ILE A 310 3.18 13.94 -3.74
C ILE A 310 4.64 13.83 -4.18
N GLY A 311 5.38 12.86 -3.61
CA GLY A 311 6.82 12.67 -3.77
C GLY A 311 7.67 13.38 -2.70
N THR A 312 7.03 14.03 -1.72
CA THR A 312 7.75 14.63 -0.58
C THR A 312 8.12 13.57 0.44
N LYS A 313 9.36 13.65 0.97
CA LYS A 313 9.82 12.85 2.12
C LYS A 313 9.88 13.73 3.36
N VAL A 314 9.38 13.22 4.47
CA VAL A 314 9.39 13.91 5.76
C VAL A 314 10.11 13.06 6.78
N PHE A 315 11.00 13.68 7.52
CA PHE A 315 11.69 13.04 8.63
C PHE A 315 11.41 13.81 9.93
N VAL A 316 10.95 13.10 10.94
CA VAL A 316 10.71 13.63 12.28
C VAL A 316 11.69 13.00 13.26
N THR A 317 12.36 13.84 14.07
CA THR A 317 13.31 13.39 15.07
C THR A 317 12.84 13.79 16.47
N THR A 318 12.79 12.80 17.36
CA THR A 318 12.52 12.96 18.82
C THR A 318 13.59 12.21 19.59
N GLY A 319 14.46 12.93 20.31
CA GLY A 319 15.62 12.32 20.98
C GLY A 319 16.53 11.58 20.00
N ASN A 320 16.64 10.27 20.16
CA ASN A 320 17.46 9.41 19.27
C ASN A 320 16.64 8.69 18.21
N VAL A 321 15.32 8.90 18.16
CA VAL A 321 14.43 8.26 17.20
C VAL A 321 14.23 9.18 16.02
N ARG A 322 14.48 8.67 14.82
CA ARG A 322 14.17 9.33 13.55
C ARG A 322 13.19 8.47 12.77
N GLN A 323 12.06 9.06 12.43
CA GLN A 323 10.99 8.43 11.65
C GLN A 323 10.94 9.03 10.25
N ARG A 324 10.52 8.26 9.26
CA ARG A 324 10.27 8.69 7.89
C ARG A 324 8.81 8.46 7.52
N ALA A 325 8.23 9.41 6.79
CA ALA A 325 6.98 9.21 6.04
C ALA A 325 7.08 9.90 4.69
N ASP A 326 6.51 9.27 3.67
CA ASP A 326 6.49 9.77 2.31
C ASP A 326 5.06 10.16 1.93
N VAL A 327 4.90 11.25 1.17
CA VAL A 327 3.61 11.63 0.59
C VAL A 327 3.51 10.94 -0.78
N PHE A 328 2.64 9.97 -0.90
CA PHE A 328 2.43 9.22 -2.13
C PHE A 328 0.95 9.14 -2.51
N SER A 329 0.68 8.71 -3.73
CA SER A 329 -0.66 8.41 -4.24
C SER A 329 -0.68 6.97 -4.75
N GLY A 330 -1.80 6.28 -4.57
CA GLY A 330 -1.92 4.85 -4.84
C GLY A 330 -1.66 4.00 -3.61
N GLY A 331 -1.19 2.77 -3.79
CA GLY A 331 -1.09 1.80 -2.71
C GLY A 331 -2.46 1.25 -2.31
N SER A 332 -2.51 0.48 -1.21
CA SER A 332 -3.71 -0.25 -0.78
C SER A 332 -4.32 -1.08 -1.94
N TYR A 333 -5.64 -1.25 -1.95
CA TYR A 333 -6.39 -1.83 -3.07
C TYR A 333 -7.63 -0.99 -3.33
N ALA A 334 -7.79 -0.51 -4.57
CA ALA A 334 -8.94 0.30 -5.01
C ALA A 334 -9.34 1.39 -4.00
N SER A 335 -8.36 2.04 -3.39
CA SER A 335 -8.55 3.03 -2.33
C SER A 335 -7.45 4.08 -2.35
N THR A 336 -7.72 5.23 -1.76
CA THR A 336 -6.73 6.30 -1.54
C THR A 336 -6.87 6.81 -0.12
N SER A 337 -5.75 6.89 0.59
CA SER A 337 -5.68 7.38 1.96
C SER A 337 -5.50 8.89 2.03
N ASP A 338 -5.65 9.45 3.23
CA ASP A 338 -5.33 10.85 3.53
C ASP A 338 -3.86 11.14 3.18
N PRO A 339 -3.56 12.17 2.38
CA PRO A 339 -2.19 12.53 2.03
C PRO A 339 -1.41 13.22 3.17
N ARG A 340 -2.05 13.52 4.30
CA ARG A 340 -1.36 14.02 5.48
C ARG A 340 -0.45 12.94 6.04
N VAL A 341 0.79 13.30 6.37
CA VAL A 341 1.72 12.38 7.02
C VAL A 341 1.55 12.44 8.53
N HIS A 342 1.39 11.29 9.16
CA HIS A 342 1.17 11.14 10.58
C HIS A 342 2.37 10.46 11.24
N PHE A 343 2.73 10.93 12.44
CA PHE A 343 3.82 10.38 13.25
C PHE A 343 3.32 10.20 14.68
N GLY A 344 3.30 8.98 15.18
CA GLY A 344 3.25 8.74 16.60
C GLY A 344 4.61 9.09 17.22
N LEU A 345 4.59 9.70 18.38
CA LEU A 345 5.80 10.21 19.04
C LEU A 345 6.10 9.48 20.36
N GLY A 346 5.29 8.46 20.70
CA GLY A 346 5.36 7.80 21.99
C GLY A 346 5.21 8.83 23.11
N VAL A 347 6.01 8.73 24.13
CA VAL A 347 6.00 9.63 25.30
C VAL A 347 6.82 10.93 25.10
N ALA A 348 7.23 11.24 23.87
CA ALA A 348 8.05 12.42 23.60
C ALA A 348 7.18 13.69 23.58
N GLU A 349 7.35 14.57 24.57
CA GLU A 349 6.60 15.83 24.73
C GLU A 349 7.03 16.94 23.74
N LYS A 350 8.05 16.70 22.92
CA LYS A 350 8.54 17.67 21.92
C LYS A 350 9.13 16.96 20.70
N VAL A 351 9.09 17.67 19.58
CA VAL A 351 9.80 17.31 18.35
C VAL A 351 11.09 18.14 18.30
N ASP A 352 12.23 17.49 18.16
CA ASP A 352 13.52 18.16 18.09
C ASP A 352 13.78 18.74 16.70
N LYS A 353 13.37 18.00 15.63
CA LYS A 353 13.62 18.39 14.24
C LYS A 353 12.58 17.79 13.30
N VAL A 354 12.13 18.58 12.32
CA VAL A 354 11.39 18.11 11.14
C VAL A 354 12.16 18.53 9.88
N GLU A 355 12.53 17.57 9.06
CA GLU A 355 13.20 17.77 7.78
C GLU A 355 12.26 17.36 6.66
N ILE A 356 12.13 18.20 5.64
CA ILE A 356 11.25 17.97 4.49
C ILE A 356 12.08 18.05 3.22
N LEU A 357 12.05 16.97 2.44
CA LEU A 357 12.65 16.91 1.11
C LEU A 357 11.53 17.01 0.08
N TRP A 358 11.44 18.15 -0.59
CA TRP A 358 10.38 18.44 -1.55
C TRP A 358 10.70 17.86 -2.94
N PRO A 359 9.70 17.54 -3.77
CA PRO A 359 9.90 17.07 -5.15
C PRO A 359 10.65 18.04 -6.04
N SER A 360 10.66 19.33 -5.71
CA SER A 360 11.48 20.36 -6.36
C SER A 360 12.98 20.20 -6.13
N GLY A 361 13.41 19.30 -5.24
CA GLY A 361 14.77 19.17 -4.74
C GLY A 361 15.09 20.11 -3.56
N ALA A 362 14.13 20.95 -3.14
CA ALA A 362 14.34 21.82 -1.99
C ALA A 362 14.36 21.03 -0.68
N LYS A 363 15.25 21.43 0.23
CA LYS A 363 15.30 20.92 1.61
C LYS A 363 14.81 22.01 2.55
N GLN A 364 13.91 21.66 3.44
CA GLN A 364 13.32 22.60 4.39
C GLN A 364 13.32 21.98 5.78
N GLU A 365 13.71 22.78 6.76
CA GLU A 365 13.60 22.43 8.18
C GLU A 365 12.53 23.30 8.81
N VAL A 366 11.65 22.72 9.64
CA VAL A 366 10.63 23.46 10.35
C VAL A 366 10.70 23.12 11.85
N ARG A 367 10.43 24.13 12.67
CA ARG A 367 10.27 23.95 14.13
C ARG A 367 8.81 23.74 14.45
N VAL A 368 8.53 22.64 15.11
CA VAL A 368 7.19 22.32 15.61
C VAL A 368 7.01 22.98 16.98
N PRO A 369 5.95 23.78 17.18
CA PRO A 369 5.76 24.53 18.42
C PRO A 369 5.34 23.66 19.61
N ALA A 370 4.59 22.58 19.35
CA ALA A 370 4.13 21.61 20.34
C ALA A 370 3.80 20.28 19.64
N VAL A 371 3.59 19.22 20.41
CA VAL A 371 3.01 17.94 19.94
C VAL A 371 1.48 18.01 19.93
N ASP A 372 0.81 16.94 19.53
CA ASP A 372 -0.65 16.75 19.51
C ASP A 372 -1.39 17.79 18.66
N GLN A 373 -0.90 18.00 17.43
CA GLN A 373 -1.49 18.97 16.52
C GLN A 373 -1.32 18.60 15.05
N ILE A 374 -2.19 19.17 14.25
CA ILE A 374 -2.12 19.15 12.79
C ILE A 374 -1.54 20.47 12.31
N LEU A 375 -0.42 20.43 11.59
CA LEU A 375 0.23 21.62 11.06
C LEU A 375 0.20 21.62 9.53
N THR A 376 -0.04 22.78 8.95
CA THR A 376 0.11 22.99 7.52
C THR A 376 1.50 23.58 7.24
N VAL A 377 2.28 22.89 6.42
CA VAL A 377 3.61 23.35 5.98
C VAL A 377 3.59 23.62 4.49
N VAL A 378 3.95 24.83 4.11
CA VAL A 378 4.03 25.25 2.70
C VAL A 378 5.49 25.32 2.28
N GLU A 379 5.80 24.73 1.13
CA GLU A 379 7.16 24.77 0.57
C GLU A 379 7.68 26.20 0.45
N GLY A 380 8.88 26.43 1.01
CA GLY A 380 9.55 27.73 1.02
C GLY A 380 8.96 28.78 1.96
N LYS A 381 7.85 28.47 2.67
CA LYS A 381 7.23 29.41 3.65
C LYS A 381 7.28 28.89 5.09
N GLY A 382 7.35 27.59 5.29
CA GLY A 382 7.28 26.96 6.60
C GLY A 382 5.84 26.72 7.08
N ILE A 383 5.65 26.63 8.40
CA ILE A 383 4.34 26.44 9.02
C ILE A 383 3.50 27.71 8.78
N VAL A 384 2.28 27.51 8.32
CA VAL A 384 1.29 28.59 8.12
C VAL A 384 0.12 28.39 9.07
N ALA A 385 -0.53 29.48 9.45
CA ALA A 385 -1.75 29.40 10.23
C ALA A 385 -2.84 28.63 9.45
N PRO A 386 -3.66 27.83 10.14
CA PRO A 386 -4.75 27.07 9.54
C PRO A 386 -5.78 27.93 8.80
#